data_b262d103e1888e57a0bbd4c40554ee33
#
_entry.id   b262d103e1888e57a0bbd4c40554ee33
#
_cell.length_a   1.000
_cell.length_b   1.000
_cell.length_c   1.000
_cell.angle_alpha   90.00
_cell.angle_beta   90.00
_cell.angle_gamma   90.00
#
_symmetry.space_group_name_H-M   'P 1'
#
loop_
_entity.id
_entity.type
_entity.pdbx_description
1 polymer ?
#
loop_
_entity_poly.entity_id
_entity_poly.type
_entity_poly.pdbx_seq_one_letter_code
_entity_poly.pdbx_strand_id
1 'polypeptide(L)'
;MIGLLSAMIGLLMLPPSYCFSPCFVAGFQISVEQEPKSVSASGVKCAIATVLSYTLYGSHTRGGYMTIATRLDEYLTEHNIHFQTVNHSHSHSSLQSSVAAGVPLMNIAKGVILEDHEGRHMMAVLPANNKISLSRLNDEFNATFHLVKERMVYRLFTDCEHGAIPPIGSPYHMSTVCDERLANLEHVYLEAGDHETLIKLDRKAFKDLMNDCKYLRFSSEVLH
;
A
#
# COMPACT_ATOMS: atom_id res chain seq x y z
N MET A 1 -47.47 36.98 -12.38
CA MET A 1 -48.54 35.98 -12.19
C MET A 1 -47.81 34.78 -11.63
N ILE A 2 -47.74 34.63 -10.33
CA ILE A 2 -48.60 33.88 -9.40
C ILE A 2 -48.45 32.37 -9.65
N GLY A 3 -47.93 31.67 -8.61
CA GLY A 3 -48.04 30.26 -8.43
C GLY A 3 -47.12 29.70 -7.34
N LEU A 4 -47.41 30.01 -6.04
CA LEU A 4 -46.93 29.27 -4.88
C LEU A 4 -47.60 27.89 -4.77
N LEU A 5 -46.85 26.87 -4.31
CA LEU A 5 -47.37 25.73 -3.47
C LEU A 5 -46.19 25.08 -2.79
N SER A 6 -45.90 25.36 -1.56
CA SER A 6 -46.32 24.69 -0.31
C SER A 6 -45.81 23.25 -0.16
N ALA A 7 -44.65 23.13 0.51
CA ALA A 7 -44.10 21.87 1.01
C ALA A 7 -44.62 21.62 2.44
N MET A 8 -45.28 20.52 2.67
CA MET A 8 -45.65 20.02 4.00
C MET A 8 -44.50 19.27 4.66
N ILE A 9 -44.15 19.76 5.80
CA ILE A 9 -43.20 19.18 6.76
C ILE A 9 -43.88 18.00 7.47
N GLY A 10 -43.34 16.78 7.29
CA GLY A 10 -43.66 15.63 8.11
C GLY A 10 -42.67 15.48 9.26
N LEU A 11 -43.04 15.99 10.41
CA LEU A 11 -42.33 15.86 11.69
C LEU A 11 -42.55 14.46 12.27
N LEU A 12 -41.59 13.53 12.17
CA LEU A 12 -41.62 12.27 12.93
C LEU A 12 -40.89 12.49 14.25
N MET A 13 -41.66 12.40 15.35
CA MET A 13 -41.17 12.39 16.74
C MET A 13 -40.30 11.15 17.01
N LEU A 14 -39.07 11.36 17.45
CA LEU A 14 -38.23 10.35 18.10
C LEU A 14 -38.47 10.39 19.61
N PRO A 15 -38.56 9.23 20.30
CA PRO A 15 -38.73 9.19 21.75
C PRO A 15 -37.41 9.50 22.48
N PRO A 16 -37.47 10.14 23.65
CA PRO A 16 -36.31 10.47 24.45
C PRO A 16 -35.94 9.30 25.37
N SER A 17 -34.77 8.71 25.20
CA SER A 17 -34.06 7.99 26.30
C SER A 17 -32.81 7.27 25.77
N TYR A 18 -31.75 8.02 25.54
CA TYR A 18 -30.40 7.45 25.52
C TYR A 18 -29.48 8.33 26.37
N CYS A 19 -29.13 7.84 27.55
CA CYS A 19 -28.09 8.40 28.40
C CYS A 19 -26.73 7.91 27.90
N PHE A 20 -25.91 8.83 27.37
CA PHE A 20 -24.50 8.58 27.09
C PHE A 20 -23.69 8.94 28.34
N SER A 21 -22.92 8.03 28.86
CA SER A 21 -21.83 8.31 29.80
C SER A 21 -20.52 7.96 29.15
N PRO A 22 -19.59 8.92 28.93
CA PRO A 22 -18.27 8.64 28.42
C PRO A 22 -17.33 8.22 29.55
N CYS A 23 -16.71 7.06 29.44
CA CYS A 23 -15.55 6.70 30.24
C CYS A 23 -14.26 7.04 29.50
N PHE A 24 -13.46 7.91 30.08
CA PHE A 24 -12.14 8.26 29.57
C PHE A 24 -11.07 7.40 30.24
N VAL A 25 -10.32 6.59 29.49
CA VAL A 25 -9.06 5.99 29.90
C VAL A 25 -8.07 6.11 28.75
N ALA A 26 -6.97 6.82 29.00
CA ALA A 26 -5.77 6.89 28.14
C ALA A 26 -6.00 7.24 26.67
N GLY A 27 -6.68 8.36 26.39
CA GLY A 27 -6.67 8.98 25.04
C GLY A 27 -7.54 8.30 23.99
N PHE A 28 -8.33 7.28 24.32
CA PHE A 28 -9.27 6.63 23.42
C PHE A 28 -10.69 6.69 23.94
N GLN A 29 -11.61 7.17 23.12
CA GLN A 29 -13.04 7.19 23.40
C GLN A 29 -13.67 5.86 22.97
N ILE A 30 -14.04 5.01 23.93
CA ILE A 30 -14.75 3.77 23.66
C ILE A 30 -16.24 4.03 23.92
N SER A 31 -17.05 3.95 22.87
CA SER A 31 -18.51 3.93 23.01
C SER A 31 -18.95 2.49 23.28
N VAL A 32 -19.47 2.23 24.49
CA VAL A 32 -20.07 0.95 24.84
C VAL A 32 -21.57 1.09 24.71
N GLU A 33 -22.15 0.46 23.70
CA GLU A 33 -23.59 0.25 23.64
C GLU A 33 -24.00 -0.85 24.63
N GLN A 34 -24.83 -0.48 25.62
CA GLN A 34 -25.48 -1.46 26.51
C GLN A 34 -26.74 -1.99 25.84
N GLU A 35 -26.79 -3.30 25.70
CA GLU A 35 -28.01 -4.03 25.26
C GLU A 35 -29.18 -3.83 26.22
N PRO A 36 -30.42 -3.72 25.69
CA PRO A 36 -31.63 -3.73 26.54
C PRO A 36 -31.94 -5.15 27.03
N LYS A 37 -32.13 -5.26 28.32
CA LYS A 37 -32.60 -6.48 28.98
C LYS A 37 -34.05 -6.80 28.57
N SER A 38 -34.29 -8.09 28.28
CA SER A 38 -35.54 -8.80 28.13
C SER A 38 -36.26 -8.70 26.77
N VAL A 39 -36.04 -9.70 25.93
CA VAL A 39 -37.05 -10.30 25.05
C VAL A 39 -36.88 -11.83 25.09
N SER A 40 -37.99 -12.54 25.34
CA SER A 40 -38.10 -13.95 25.54
C SER A 40 -37.74 -14.80 24.31
N ALA A 41 -37.24 -15.99 24.60
CA ALA A 41 -36.84 -17.01 23.63
C ALA A 41 -37.94 -17.40 22.66
N SER A 42 -37.70 -17.25 21.36
CA SER A 42 -37.95 -18.24 20.32
C SER A 42 -37.62 -17.63 18.95
N GLY A 43 -36.60 -18.19 18.30
CA GLY A 43 -36.38 -18.03 16.88
C GLY A 43 -35.57 -16.81 16.45
N VAL A 44 -34.25 -16.84 16.58
CA VAL A 44 -33.29 -16.34 15.62
C VAL A 44 -31.92 -16.99 15.92
N LYS A 45 -31.71 -18.20 15.44
CA LYS A 45 -30.38 -18.73 15.19
C LYS A 45 -30.09 -18.35 13.75
N CYS A 46 -29.39 -17.29 13.54
CA CYS A 46 -28.50 -17.04 12.38
C CYS A 46 -28.22 -15.54 12.28
N ALA A 47 -27.17 -15.04 12.91
CA ALA A 47 -26.48 -13.79 12.58
C ALA A 47 -25.36 -13.42 13.58
N ILE A 48 -24.71 -14.37 14.24
CA ILE A 48 -23.57 -14.06 15.14
C ILE A 48 -22.33 -14.88 14.73
N ALA A 49 -22.07 -14.99 13.45
CA ALA A 49 -20.87 -15.65 12.94
C ALA A 49 -20.02 -14.80 11.98
N THR A 50 -20.31 -13.51 11.84
CA THR A 50 -19.62 -12.68 10.85
C THR A 50 -18.94 -11.44 11.43
N VAL A 51 -18.82 -11.27 12.73
CA VAL A 51 -18.22 -10.07 13.34
C VAL A 51 -16.94 -10.36 14.15
N LEU A 52 -16.43 -11.59 14.15
CA LEU A 52 -15.25 -11.97 14.95
C LEU A 52 -14.00 -12.30 14.12
N SER A 53 -13.91 -11.88 12.87
CA SER A 53 -12.67 -11.99 12.07
C SER A 53 -11.98 -10.65 11.78
N TYR A 54 -12.38 -9.57 12.42
CA TYR A 54 -11.68 -8.28 12.39
C TYR A 54 -10.76 -8.12 13.60
N THR A 55 -10.00 -9.14 13.91
CA THR A 55 -8.99 -9.00 14.96
C THR A 55 -7.67 -9.53 14.46
N LEU A 56 -6.67 -8.65 14.54
CA LEU A 56 -5.24 -8.89 14.38
C LEU A 56 -4.65 -8.68 12.97
N TYR A 57 -5.04 -7.62 12.28
CA TYR A 57 -4.05 -6.90 11.49
C TYR A 57 -3.58 -5.73 12.36
N GLY A 58 -2.56 -6.00 13.15
CA GLY A 58 -1.94 -4.99 13.98
C GLY A 58 -1.27 -3.95 13.12
N SER A 59 -1.83 -2.74 13.09
CA SER A 59 -1.03 -1.56 12.85
C SER A 59 0.11 -1.58 13.88
N HIS A 60 1.32 -1.91 13.47
CA HIS A 60 2.51 -1.86 14.31
C HIS A 60 2.91 -0.40 14.50
N THR A 61 2.13 0.35 15.27
CA THR A 61 2.60 1.58 15.88
C THR A 61 3.48 1.24 17.08
N ARG A 62 4.72 0.89 16.83
CA ARG A 62 5.75 1.00 17.87
C ARG A 62 6.22 2.43 17.86
N GLY A 63 5.95 3.13 18.95
CA GLY A 63 6.59 4.37 19.41
C GLY A 63 7.34 5.18 18.36
N GLY A 64 6.67 6.01 17.55
CA GLY A 64 7.28 7.14 16.87
C GLY A 64 8.02 6.91 15.56
N TYR A 65 8.24 5.67 15.11
CA TYR A 65 8.84 5.39 13.80
C TYR A 65 7.83 4.68 12.92
N MET A 66 7.45 5.32 11.82
CA MET A 66 6.66 4.67 10.76
C MET A 66 7.60 3.71 10.02
N THR A 67 7.36 2.42 10.16
CA THR A 67 8.17 1.37 9.50
C THR A 67 7.77 1.13 8.05
N ILE A 68 6.58 1.55 7.64
CA ILE A 68 6.05 1.42 6.27
C ILE A 68 5.55 2.81 5.84
N ALA A 69 5.88 3.22 4.61
CA ALA A 69 5.36 4.45 4.03
C ALA A 69 3.83 4.48 4.05
N THR A 70 3.24 5.58 4.49
CA THR A 70 1.79 5.68 4.76
C THR A 70 0.94 5.29 3.56
N ARG A 71 1.26 5.80 2.38
CA ARG A 71 0.51 5.49 1.14
C ARG A 71 0.62 4.03 0.75
N LEU A 72 1.77 3.40 1.03
CA LEU A 72 1.96 1.97 0.77
C LEU A 72 1.11 1.14 1.73
N ASP A 73 1.12 1.44 3.03
CA ASP A 73 0.35 0.72 4.06
C ASP A 73 -1.15 0.81 3.79
N GLU A 74 -1.65 2.00 3.49
CA GLU A 74 -3.04 2.23 3.08
C GLU A 74 -3.41 1.40 1.86
N TYR A 75 -2.57 1.43 0.81
CA TYR A 75 -2.82 0.70 -0.42
C TYR A 75 -2.83 -0.83 -0.21
N LEU A 76 -1.87 -1.37 0.55
CA LEU A 76 -1.81 -2.80 0.87
C LEU A 76 -3.06 -3.25 1.65
N THR A 77 -3.52 -2.41 2.58
CA THR A 77 -4.72 -2.64 3.39
C THR A 77 -5.99 -2.62 2.53
N GLU A 78 -6.18 -1.60 1.72
CA GLU A 78 -7.35 -1.44 0.85
C GLU A 78 -7.51 -2.58 -0.15
N HIS A 79 -6.38 -3.10 -0.67
CA HIS A 79 -6.38 -4.19 -1.65
C HIS A 79 -6.28 -5.58 -1.00
N ASN A 80 -6.30 -5.67 0.34
CA ASN A 80 -6.19 -6.92 1.10
C ASN A 80 -4.94 -7.74 0.70
N ILE A 81 -3.82 -7.09 0.48
CA ILE A 81 -2.55 -7.74 0.11
C ILE A 81 -1.90 -8.33 1.37
N HIS A 82 -1.70 -9.63 1.37
CA HIS A 82 -1.01 -10.33 2.46
C HIS A 82 0.50 -10.22 2.30
N PHE A 83 1.18 -9.77 3.35
CA PHE A 83 2.63 -9.62 3.37
C PHE A 83 3.23 -9.95 4.74
N GLN A 84 4.55 -10.12 4.77
CA GLN A 84 5.36 -10.21 5.99
C GLN A 84 6.39 -9.09 5.99
N THR A 85 6.72 -8.55 7.15
CA THR A 85 7.82 -7.59 7.30
C THR A 85 9.11 -8.32 7.65
N VAL A 86 10.21 -7.89 7.04
CA VAL A 86 11.57 -8.36 7.33
C VAL A 86 12.39 -7.16 7.74
N ASN A 87 12.68 -7.05 9.04
CA ASN A 87 13.48 -5.95 9.57
C ASN A 87 14.97 -6.26 9.42
N HIS A 88 15.75 -5.22 9.10
CA HIS A 88 17.19 -5.31 8.97
C HIS A 88 17.87 -4.03 9.52
N SER A 89 19.19 -4.06 9.67
CA SER A 89 19.93 -2.85 10.02
C SER A 89 19.84 -1.83 8.91
N HIS A 90 19.85 -0.54 9.27
CA HIS A 90 19.75 0.58 8.31
C HIS A 90 20.71 0.41 7.13
N SER A 91 20.19 0.60 5.92
CA SER A 91 20.91 0.42 4.66
C SER A 91 20.72 1.65 3.76
N HIS A 92 21.65 1.86 2.81
CA HIS A 92 21.55 2.97 1.85
C HIS A 92 21.39 2.50 0.40
N SER A 93 21.22 1.21 0.17
CA SER A 93 21.04 0.63 -1.16
C SER A 93 20.43 -0.76 -1.08
N SER A 94 19.76 -1.19 -2.14
CA SER A 94 19.19 -2.55 -2.23
C SER A 94 20.25 -3.67 -2.05
N LEU A 95 21.51 -3.42 -2.40
CA LEU A 95 22.59 -4.37 -2.14
C LEU A 95 22.87 -4.50 -0.63
N GLN A 96 22.91 -3.40 0.09
CA GLN A 96 23.08 -3.41 1.54
C GLN A 96 21.85 -4.01 2.23
N SER A 97 20.62 -3.69 1.79
CA SER A 97 19.38 -4.31 2.29
C SER A 97 19.42 -5.83 2.08
N SER A 98 19.87 -6.30 0.91
CA SER A 98 20.03 -7.74 0.62
C SER A 98 20.94 -8.44 1.61
N VAL A 99 22.11 -7.86 1.90
CA VAL A 99 23.08 -8.40 2.85
C VAL A 99 22.54 -8.35 4.27
N ALA A 100 21.99 -7.20 4.68
CA ALA A 100 21.50 -6.98 6.03
C ALA A 100 20.29 -7.85 6.39
N ALA A 101 19.38 -8.07 5.43
CA ALA A 101 18.21 -8.93 5.59
C ALA A 101 18.48 -10.42 5.30
N GLY A 102 19.65 -10.77 4.75
CA GLY A 102 19.98 -12.15 4.36
C GLY A 102 19.12 -12.68 3.21
N VAL A 103 18.70 -11.81 2.27
CA VAL A 103 17.84 -12.18 1.14
C VAL A 103 18.59 -12.04 -0.19
N PRO A 104 18.30 -12.88 -1.21
CA PRO A 104 18.97 -12.76 -2.50
C PRO A 104 18.64 -11.42 -3.19
N LEU A 105 19.66 -10.73 -3.72
CA LEU A 105 19.49 -9.43 -4.36
C LEU A 105 18.54 -9.47 -5.56
N MET A 106 18.49 -10.59 -6.29
CA MET A 106 17.56 -10.79 -7.40
C MET A 106 16.09 -10.86 -6.97
N ASN A 107 15.82 -11.15 -5.69
CA ASN A 107 14.46 -11.19 -5.13
C ASN A 107 14.01 -9.83 -4.60
N ILE A 108 14.90 -8.87 -4.47
CA ILE A 108 14.54 -7.51 -4.12
C ILE A 108 14.12 -6.76 -5.39
N ALA A 109 12.91 -6.24 -5.39
CA ALA A 109 12.43 -5.33 -6.43
C ALA A 109 12.91 -3.90 -6.12
N LYS A 110 13.31 -3.16 -7.14
CA LYS A 110 13.60 -1.73 -7.07
C LYS A 110 12.75 -0.96 -8.06
N GLY A 111 12.31 0.24 -7.67
CA GLY A 111 11.59 1.18 -8.51
C GLY A 111 12.53 2.20 -9.15
N VAL A 112 12.37 2.44 -10.44
CA VAL A 112 13.05 3.50 -11.18
C VAL A 112 11.99 4.41 -11.77
N ILE A 113 12.04 5.70 -11.43
CA ILE A 113 11.06 6.67 -11.91
C ILE A 113 11.51 7.24 -13.25
N LEU A 114 10.65 7.14 -14.22
CA LEU A 114 10.82 7.62 -15.59
C LEU A 114 9.85 8.76 -15.87
N GLU A 115 10.25 9.66 -16.75
CA GLU A 115 9.42 10.74 -17.26
C GLU A 115 9.47 10.71 -18.78
N ASP A 116 8.30 10.84 -19.42
CA ASP A 116 8.23 10.93 -20.88
C ASP A 116 8.31 12.39 -21.37
N HIS A 117 8.23 12.59 -22.67
CA HIS A 117 8.31 13.92 -23.30
C HIS A 117 7.08 14.81 -22.99
N GLU A 118 6.01 14.26 -22.44
CA GLU A 118 4.81 15.01 -22.01
C GLU A 118 4.85 15.33 -20.50
N GLY A 119 5.91 14.93 -19.79
CA GLY A 119 6.06 15.10 -18.35
C GLY A 119 5.26 14.12 -17.51
N ARG A 120 4.78 12.99 -18.09
CA ARG A 120 4.09 11.95 -17.34
C ARG A 120 5.11 11.01 -16.72
N HIS A 121 4.86 10.68 -15.45
CA HIS A 121 5.72 9.77 -14.71
C HIS A 121 5.25 8.32 -14.83
N MET A 122 6.22 7.41 -14.93
CA MET A 122 6.02 5.96 -14.91
C MET A 122 7.05 5.32 -13.97
N MET A 123 6.63 4.34 -13.19
CA MET A 123 7.54 3.55 -12.39
C MET A 123 7.91 2.26 -13.12
N ALA A 124 9.20 2.04 -13.35
CA ALA A 124 9.74 0.79 -13.84
C ALA A 124 10.24 -0.07 -12.67
N VAL A 125 9.64 -1.23 -12.46
CA VAL A 125 9.95 -2.16 -11.36
C VAL A 125 10.75 -3.33 -11.90
N LEU A 126 11.96 -3.54 -11.35
CA LEU A 126 12.90 -4.56 -11.83
C LEU A 126 13.70 -5.17 -10.68
N PRO A 127 14.31 -6.38 -10.87
CA PRO A 127 15.21 -6.96 -9.88
C PRO A 127 16.37 -6.02 -9.54
N ALA A 128 16.76 -5.95 -8.27
CA ALA A 128 17.79 -5.02 -7.80
C ALA A 128 19.19 -5.27 -8.43
N ASN A 129 19.50 -6.52 -8.81
CA ASN A 129 20.72 -6.87 -9.53
C ASN A 129 20.69 -6.51 -11.03
N ASN A 130 19.58 -5.98 -11.54
CA ASN A 130 19.44 -5.65 -12.97
C ASN A 130 19.60 -4.15 -13.24
N LYS A 131 19.94 -3.86 -14.48
CA LYS A 131 19.97 -2.51 -15.05
C LYS A 131 18.85 -2.33 -16.06
N ILE A 132 18.18 -1.18 -16.00
CA ILE A 132 17.08 -0.83 -16.91
C ILE A 132 17.59 -0.59 -18.33
N SER A 133 16.83 -1.00 -19.35
CA SER A 133 17.05 -0.65 -20.76
C SER A 133 15.96 0.33 -21.21
N LEU A 134 16.31 1.61 -21.27
CA LEU A 134 15.40 2.66 -21.74
C LEU A 134 14.99 2.45 -23.20
N SER A 135 15.89 1.94 -24.05
CA SER A 135 15.57 1.68 -25.47
C SER A 135 14.40 0.70 -25.61
N ARG A 136 14.41 -0.40 -24.84
CA ARG A 136 13.30 -1.37 -24.87
C ARG A 136 11.98 -0.78 -24.42
N LEU A 137 12.00 0.07 -23.40
CA LEU A 137 10.79 0.76 -22.93
C LEU A 137 10.31 1.79 -23.96
N ASN A 138 11.22 2.54 -24.57
CA ASN A 138 10.88 3.50 -25.61
C ASN A 138 10.22 2.83 -26.80
N ASP A 139 10.77 1.69 -27.25
CA ASP A 139 10.23 0.91 -28.37
C ASP A 139 8.84 0.35 -28.03
N GLU A 140 8.66 -0.19 -26.83
CA GLU A 140 7.42 -0.82 -26.39
C GLU A 140 6.27 0.16 -26.16
N PHE A 141 6.58 1.35 -25.65
CA PHE A 141 5.56 2.38 -25.37
C PHE A 141 5.46 3.45 -26.46
N ASN A 142 6.28 3.34 -27.51
CA ASN A 142 6.41 4.36 -28.56
C ASN A 142 6.60 5.78 -27.95
N ALA A 143 7.45 5.89 -26.95
CA ALA A 143 7.70 7.10 -26.18
C ALA A 143 9.20 7.31 -25.98
N THR A 144 9.60 8.50 -25.55
CA THR A 144 10.99 8.77 -25.16
C THR A 144 11.04 9.02 -23.66
N PHE A 145 11.54 8.02 -22.94
CA PHE A 145 11.69 8.11 -21.50
C PHE A 145 13.09 8.55 -21.09
N HIS A 146 13.16 9.29 -20.00
CA HIS A 146 14.40 9.60 -19.30
C HIS A 146 14.25 9.38 -17.79
N LEU A 147 15.39 9.25 -17.09
CA LEU A 147 15.40 9.09 -15.64
C LEU A 147 15.02 10.39 -14.96
N VAL A 148 14.08 10.34 -14.03
CA VAL A 148 13.75 11.49 -13.20
C VAL A 148 14.89 11.79 -12.24
N LYS A 149 15.21 13.08 -12.07
CA LYS A 149 16.27 13.51 -11.14
C LYS A 149 15.88 13.18 -9.71
N GLU A 150 16.83 12.72 -8.93
CA GLU A 150 16.64 12.24 -7.56
C GLU A 150 15.88 13.26 -6.66
N ARG A 151 16.22 14.55 -6.74
CA ARG A 151 15.52 15.60 -5.99
C ARG A 151 14.02 15.71 -6.34
N MET A 152 13.61 15.31 -7.54
CA MET A 152 12.20 15.28 -7.93
C MET A 152 11.51 14.03 -7.40
N VAL A 153 12.23 12.90 -7.38
CA VAL A 153 11.75 11.66 -6.77
C VAL A 153 11.42 11.89 -5.30
N TYR A 154 12.26 12.59 -4.54
CA TYR A 154 11.98 12.93 -3.12
C TYR A 154 10.73 13.79 -2.91
N ARG A 155 10.34 14.57 -3.91
CA ARG A 155 9.08 15.35 -3.86
C ARG A 155 7.84 14.51 -4.13
N LEU A 156 7.98 13.43 -4.87
CA LEU A 156 6.90 12.49 -5.17
C LEU A 156 6.65 11.53 -4.01
N PHE A 157 7.71 11.14 -3.30
CA PHE A 157 7.69 10.16 -2.20
C PHE A 157 7.98 10.84 -0.85
N THR A 158 7.08 11.75 -0.45
CA THR A 158 7.26 12.58 0.77
C THR A 158 7.05 11.81 2.07
N ASP A 159 6.49 10.62 2.00
CA ASP A 159 6.25 9.70 3.11
C ASP A 159 7.32 8.60 3.22
N CYS A 160 8.42 8.72 2.45
CA CYS A 160 9.55 7.81 2.47
C CYS A 160 10.84 8.55 2.84
N GLU A 161 11.78 7.82 3.40
CA GLU A 161 13.16 8.30 3.49
C GLU A 161 13.81 8.38 2.09
N HIS A 162 14.76 9.27 1.94
CA HIS A 162 15.43 9.51 0.66
C HIS A 162 16.15 8.27 0.16
N GLY A 163 15.63 7.65 -0.90
CA GLY A 163 16.19 6.44 -1.50
C GLY A 163 15.44 5.14 -1.14
N ALA A 164 14.64 5.13 -0.06
CA ALA A 164 13.84 3.99 0.36
C ALA A 164 12.47 3.93 -0.34
N ILE A 165 12.46 3.96 -1.66
CA ILE A 165 11.23 4.10 -2.45
C ILE A 165 10.57 2.74 -2.65
N PRO A 166 9.31 2.56 -2.21
CA PRO A 166 8.54 1.36 -2.51
C PRO A 166 8.37 1.18 -4.02
N PRO A 167 8.68 0.01 -4.58
CA PRO A 167 8.61 -0.22 -6.02
C PRO A 167 7.17 -0.51 -6.48
N ILE A 168 6.26 0.43 -6.23
CA ILE A 168 4.86 0.39 -6.65
C ILE A 168 4.38 1.81 -6.97
N GLY A 169 3.85 2.02 -8.18
CA GLY A 169 3.45 3.35 -8.65
C GLY A 169 2.04 3.77 -8.26
N SER A 170 1.11 2.81 -8.14
CA SER A 170 -0.32 3.09 -7.94
C SER A 170 -0.63 3.98 -6.73
N PRO A 171 -0.04 3.77 -5.53
CA PRO A 171 -0.22 4.67 -4.38
C PRO A 171 0.27 6.10 -4.63
N TYR A 172 1.13 6.28 -5.61
CA TYR A 172 1.74 7.56 -5.98
C TYR A 172 1.20 8.12 -7.30
N HIS A 173 0.06 7.60 -7.77
CA HIS A 173 -0.62 8.01 -9.01
C HIS A 173 0.25 7.92 -10.26
N MET A 174 1.12 6.90 -10.33
CA MET A 174 1.97 6.62 -11.48
C MET A 174 1.60 5.28 -12.11
N SER A 175 1.63 5.22 -13.44
CA SER A 175 1.59 3.95 -14.14
C SER A 175 2.82 3.12 -13.80
N THR A 176 2.69 1.80 -13.80
CA THR A 176 3.78 0.88 -13.46
C THR A 176 4.02 -0.11 -14.58
N VAL A 177 5.29 -0.34 -14.91
CA VAL A 177 5.74 -1.46 -15.72
C VAL A 177 6.64 -2.36 -14.88
N CYS A 178 6.39 -3.67 -14.91
CA CYS A 178 7.11 -4.64 -14.09
C CYS A 178 7.95 -5.59 -14.97
N ASP A 179 9.19 -5.84 -14.58
CA ASP A 179 10.02 -6.84 -15.29
C ASP A 179 9.48 -8.25 -15.02
N GLU A 180 9.28 -9.03 -16.09
CA GLU A 180 8.74 -10.40 -16.04
C GLU A 180 9.53 -11.33 -15.13
N ARG A 181 10.81 -11.05 -14.87
CA ARG A 181 11.63 -11.87 -13.98
C ARG A 181 11.10 -11.91 -12.56
N LEU A 182 10.54 -10.79 -12.07
CA LEU A 182 9.96 -10.72 -10.73
C LEU A 182 8.70 -11.58 -10.60
N ALA A 183 7.88 -11.65 -11.66
CA ALA A 183 6.62 -12.40 -11.66
C ALA A 183 6.79 -13.92 -11.47
N ASN A 184 7.98 -14.45 -11.73
CA ASN A 184 8.28 -15.89 -11.63
C ASN A 184 8.96 -16.29 -10.32
N LEU A 185 9.35 -15.34 -9.47
CA LEU A 185 9.98 -15.62 -8.18
C LEU A 185 8.95 -16.19 -7.19
N GLU A 186 9.40 -17.03 -6.27
CA GLU A 186 8.58 -17.54 -5.19
C GLU A 186 8.24 -16.45 -4.17
N HIS A 187 9.25 -15.62 -3.87
CA HIS A 187 9.12 -14.48 -2.99
C HIS A 187 9.76 -13.25 -3.61
N VAL A 188 9.11 -12.09 -3.46
CA VAL A 188 9.63 -10.78 -3.85
C VAL A 188 9.66 -9.88 -2.61
N TYR A 189 10.73 -9.11 -2.47
CA TYR A 189 10.93 -8.18 -1.37
C TYR A 189 10.88 -6.75 -1.91
N LEU A 190 10.12 -5.88 -1.23
CA LEU A 190 9.95 -4.47 -1.58
C LEU A 190 10.50 -3.60 -0.45
N GLU A 191 11.13 -2.50 -0.78
CA GLU A 191 11.48 -1.46 0.21
C GLU A 191 10.19 -0.88 0.80
N ALA A 192 10.13 -0.73 2.13
CA ALA A 192 8.93 -0.25 2.82
C ALA A 192 8.86 1.27 2.96
N GLY A 193 9.99 1.97 2.86
CA GLY A 193 10.07 3.44 2.95
C GLY A 193 11.03 3.98 4.01
N ASP A 194 11.72 3.14 4.79
CA ASP A 194 12.50 3.52 5.98
C ASP A 194 13.95 3.02 5.99
N HIS A 195 14.43 2.37 4.94
CA HIS A 195 15.75 1.73 4.86
C HIS A 195 16.04 0.63 5.90
N GLU A 196 15.05 0.21 6.68
CA GLU A 196 15.18 -0.79 7.76
C GLU A 196 14.17 -1.94 7.62
N THR A 197 13.17 -1.77 6.75
CA THR A 197 12.07 -2.71 6.60
C THR A 197 11.90 -3.11 5.13
N LEU A 198 11.86 -4.43 4.87
CA LEU A 198 11.41 -4.99 3.61
C LEU A 198 10.04 -5.63 3.78
N ILE A 199 9.19 -5.47 2.79
CA ILE A 199 7.92 -6.18 2.66
C ILE A 199 8.16 -7.42 1.83
N LYS A 200 7.95 -8.59 2.42
CA LYS A 200 8.04 -9.90 1.74
C LYS A 200 6.65 -10.30 1.24
N LEU A 201 6.54 -10.54 -0.04
CA LEU A 201 5.35 -11.03 -0.72
C LEU A 201 5.62 -12.41 -1.31
N ASP A 202 4.63 -13.30 -1.23
CA ASP A 202 4.64 -14.50 -2.04
C ASP A 202 4.27 -14.15 -3.50
N ARG A 203 4.42 -15.12 -4.40
CA ARG A 203 4.13 -14.92 -5.84
C ARG A 203 2.71 -14.45 -6.10
N LYS A 204 1.73 -14.96 -5.34
CA LYS A 204 0.33 -14.58 -5.53
C LYS A 204 0.10 -13.15 -5.08
N ALA A 205 0.52 -12.80 -3.86
CA ALA A 205 0.38 -11.45 -3.32
C ALA A 205 1.12 -10.41 -4.18
N PHE A 206 2.31 -10.75 -4.71
CA PHE A 206 3.02 -9.86 -5.64
C PHE A 206 2.27 -9.65 -6.96
N LYS A 207 1.66 -10.70 -7.53
CA LYS A 207 0.84 -10.58 -8.73
C LYS A 207 -0.44 -9.79 -8.48
N ASP A 208 -1.07 -9.99 -7.33
CA ASP A 208 -2.26 -9.24 -6.94
C ASP A 208 -1.92 -7.75 -6.76
N LEU A 209 -0.77 -7.44 -6.12
CA LEU A 209 -0.26 -6.08 -5.94
C LEU A 209 0.05 -5.39 -7.29
N MET A 210 0.59 -6.13 -8.25
CA MET A 210 0.99 -5.64 -9.58
C MET A 210 -0.07 -5.93 -10.65
N ASN A 211 -1.33 -6.10 -10.27
CA ASN A 211 -2.42 -6.50 -11.17
C ASN A 211 -2.62 -5.53 -12.35
N ASP A 212 -2.47 -4.24 -12.10
CA ASP A 212 -2.67 -3.19 -13.12
C ASP A 212 -1.38 -2.87 -13.91
N CYS A 213 -0.31 -3.62 -13.69
CA CYS A 213 0.98 -3.37 -14.31
C CYS A 213 1.14 -4.12 -15.64
N LYS A 214 1.78 -3.49 -16.61
CA LYS A 214 2.26 -4.18 -17.79
C LYS A 214 3.54 -4.95 -17.46
N TYR A 215 3.57 -6.24 -17.79
CA TYR A 215 4.76 -7.07 -17.63
C TYR A 215 5.58 -7.10 -18.91
N LEU A 216 6.88 -6.79 -18.82
CA LEU A 216 7.81 -6.72 -19.95
C LEU A 216 9.21 -7.16 -19.54
N ARG A 217 10.01 -7.59 -20.49
CA ARG A 217 11.42 -7.90 -20.28
C ARG A 217 12.32 -6.72 -20.71
N PHE A 218 12.47 -5.74 -19.83
CA PHE A 218 13.19 -4.50 -20.13
C PHE A 218 14.48 -4.29 -19.34
N SER A 219 14.89 -5.26 -18.54
CA SER A 219 16.13 -5.15 -17.79
C SER A 219 17.15 -6.22 -18.15
N SER A 220 18.40 -6.01 -17.81
CA SER A 220 19.49 -6.98 -17.96
C SER A 220 20.31 -7.06 -16.68
N GLU A 221 20.77 -8.26 -16.35
CA GLU A 221 21.61 -8.51 -15.19
C GLU A 221 22.94 -7.78 -15.33
N VAL A 222 23.40 -7.19 -14.23
CA VAL A 222 24.74 -6.58 -14.15
C VAL A 222 25.67 -7.65 -13.62
N LEU A 223 26.58 -8.10 -14.48
CA LEU A 223 27.68 -8.98 -14.08
C LEU A 223 28.68 -8.12 -13.28
N HIS A 224 28.90 -8.47 -12.04
CA HIS A 224 29.87 -7.87 -11.13
C HIS A 224 31.15 -8.68 -11.12
#